data_7d1dafe3281bb124f834f602fe1d039a
#
_entry.id   7d1dafe3281bb124f834f602fe1d039a
#
_cell.length_a   1.000
_cell.length_b   1.000
_cell.length_c   1.000
_cell.angle_alpha   90.00
_cell.angle_beta   90.00
_cell.angle_gamma   90.00
#
_symmetry.space_group_name_H-M   'P 1'
#
loop_
_entity.id
_entity.type
_entity.pdbx_description
1 polymer ?
#
loop_
_entity_poly.entity_id
_entity_poly.type
_entity_poly.pdbx_seq_one_letter_code
_entity_poly.pdbx_strand_id
1 'polypeptide(L)'
;GKEVRIELQSFTHKYSGVVNTVYCGDKLDIWAYMFHCYFMVTLIACTMLFAGLVVLIISLVLDIVYKTRFDLEYLGWCMLLGAVWMLGESKLRQLFVSNASILSNMCFFVVMICPIPILFYIDSVQQGRYRKVYHVAECITCVNFVLCTALQVLNIADFISTMFLSHMVIAGTFLT
;
A
#
# COMPACT_ATOMS: atom_id res chain seq x y z
N GLY A 1 -10.75 9.82 41.40
CA GLY A 1 -10.29 9.80 40.01
C GLY A 1 -10.43 8.39 39.47
N LYS A 2 -10.83 8.27 38.21
CA LYS A 2 -10.83 6.97 37.51
C LYS A 2 -9.42 6.76 36.97
N GLU A 3 -8.74 5.72 37.43
CA GLU A 3 -7.48 5.30 36.85
C GLU A 3 -7.73 4.46 35.60
N VAL A 4 -7.04 4.77 34.52
CA VAL A 4 -7.07 3.98 33.28
C VAL A 4 -5.71 3.28 33.19
N ARG A 5 -5.71 1.96 33.29
CA ARG A 5 -4.53 1.12 33.10
C ARG A 5 -4.50 0.65 31.62
N ILE A 6 -3.42 0.97 30.92
CA ILE A 6 -3.20 0.54 29.53
C ILE A 6 -2.08 -0.49 29.56
N GLU A 7 -2.41 -1.72 29.17
CA GLU A 7 -1.42 -2.78 28.99
C GLU A 7 -1.10 -2.90 27.49
N LEU A 8 0.17 -2.77 27.16
CA LEU A 8 0.65 -2.86 25.78
C LEU A 8 1.47 -4.13 25.62
N GLN A 9 1.10 -4.92 24.62
CA GLN A 9 1.85 -6.09 24.23
C GLN A 9 2.22 -5.96 22.76
N SER A 10 3.51 -6.06 22.43
CA SER A 10 4.02 -6.04 21.08
C SER A 10 4.74 -7.35 20.78
N PHE A 11 4.45 -7.95 19.65
CA PHE A 11 5.14 -9.13 19.14
C PHE A 11 6.42 -8.76 18.38
N THR A 12 6.58 -7.48 18.02
CA THR A 12 7.76 -6.96 17.34
C THR A 12 8.56 -6.09 18.31
N HIS A 13 9.85 -6.40 18.49
CA HIS A 13 10.69 -5.66 19.43
C HIS A 13 10.88 -4.17 19.07
N LYS A 14 10.66 -3.79 17.82
CA LYS A 14 10.96 -2.45 17.29
C LYS A 14 9.95 -1.37 17.73
N TYR A 15 8.71 -1.73 18.01
CA TYR A 15 7.65 -0.80 18.45
C TYR A 15 7.13 -1.09 19.87
N SER A 16 7.84 -1.95 20.60
CA SER A 16 7.49 -2.24 21.99
C SER A 16 7.63 -0.99 22.85
N GLY A 17 6.55 -0.64 23.57
CA GLY A 17 6.53 0.50 24.48
C GLY A 17 6.23 1.86 23.83
N VAL A 18 5.99 1.93 22.53
CA VAL A 18 5.57 3.17 21.86
C VAL A 18 4.05 3.31 21.95
N VAL A 19 3.58 4.33 22.65
CA VAL A 19 2.16 4.68 22.72
C VAL A 19 1.91 5.87 21.81
N ASN A 20 1.05 5.69 20.83
CA ASN A 20 0.52 6.80 20.06
C ASN A 20 -0.43 7.66 20.91
N THR A 21 -0.78 8.85 20.42
CA THR A 21 -1.70 9.76 21.10
C THR A 21 -2.98 9.03 21.50
N VAL A 22 -3.30 9.07 22.79
CA VAL A 22 -4.53 8.48 23.36
C VAL A 22 -5.57 9.59 23.43
N TYR A 23 -6.74 9.35 22.84
CA TYR A 23 -7.87 10.28 22.88
C TYR A 23 -8.89 9.80 23.89
N CYS A 24 -9.30 10.69 24.79
CA CYS A 24 -10.35 10.42 25.77
C CYS A 24 -11.50 11.43 25.58
N GLY A 25 -12.72 10.96 25.48
CA GLY A 25 -13.89 11.80 25.27
C GLY A 25 -15.11 10.97 24.93
N ASP A 26 -16.21 11.62 24.61
CA ASP A 26 -17.39 10.95 24.07
C ASP A 26 -17.08 10.31 22.71
N LYS A 27 -17.72 9.19 22.44
CA LYS A 27 -17.49 8.42 21.21
C LYS A 27 -17.71 9.27 19.95
N LEU A 28 -18.75 10.12 19.96
CA LEU A 28 -19.06 11.00 18.82
C LEU A 28 -18.02 12.09 18.63
N ASP A 29 -17.51 12.67 19.71
CA ASP A 29 -16.48 13.72 19.65
C ASP A 29 -15.15 13.18 19.15
N ILE A 30 -14.77 11.98 19.60
CA ILE A 30 -13.55 11.30 19.09
C ILE A 30 -13.70 11.00 17.60
N TRP A 31 -14.86 10.50 17.16
CA TRP A 31 -15.15 10.27 15.76
C TRP A 31 -15.08 11.55 14.92
N ALA A 32 -15.74 12.62 15.37
CA ALA A 32 -15.74 13.91 14.68
C ALA A 32 -14.32 14.47 14.56
N TYR A 33 -13.53 14.39 15.62
CA TYR A 33 -12.14 14.83 15.63
C TYR A 33 -11.27 14.00 14.65
N MET A 34 -11.39 12.67 14.71
CA MET A 34 -10.64 11.78 13.82
C MET A 34 -11.00 12.03 12.33
N PHE A 35 -12.30 12.16 12.04
CA PHE A 35 -12.75 12.52 10.69
C PHE A 35 -12.18 13.86 10.24
N HIS A 36 -12.27 14.89 11.06
CA HIS A 36 -11.73 16.21 10.71
C HIS A 36 -10.22 16.17 10.42
N CYS A 37 -9.45 15.45 11.25
CA CYS A 37 -8.00 15.37 11.06
C CYS A 37 -7.58 14.58 9.81
N TYR A 38 -8.30 13.50 9.46
CA TYR A 38 -7.87 12.57 8.40
C TYR A 38 -8.78 12.60 7.17
N PHE A 39 -9.78 13.48 7.14
CA PHE A 39 -10.76 13.57 6.06
C PHE A 39 -10.12 13.78 4.69
N MET A 40 -9.21 14.73 4.58
CA MET A 40 -8.57 15.07 3.28
C MET A 40 -7.80 13.89 2.71
N VAL A 41 -7.00 13.20 3.54
CA VAL A 41 -6.23 12.03 3.08
C VAL A 41 -7.16 10.90 2.66
N THR A 42 -8.22 10.66 3.42
CA THR A 42 -9.21 9.63 3.09
C THR A 42 -9.99 9.98 1.84
N LEU A 43 -10.36 11.26 1.65
CA LEU A 43 -11.05 11.74 0.46
C LEU A 43 -10.18 11.54 -0.79
N ILE A 44 -8.90 11.93 -0.73
CA ILE A 44 -7.95 11.71 -1.83
C ILE A 44 -7.82 10.23 -2.15
N ALA A 45 -7.66 9.37 -1.14
CA ALA A 45 -7.56 7.93 -1.35
C ALA A 45 -8.84 7.33 -1.96
N CYS A 46 -10.03 7.76 -1.52
CA CYS A 46 -11.30 7.32 -2.10
C CYS A 46 -11.47 7.81 -3.54
N THR A 47 -11.08 9.05 -3.84
CA THR A 47 -11.13 9.57 -5.23
C THR A 47 -10.15 8.82 -6.14
N MET A 48 -8.94 8.51 -5.67
CA MET A 48 -7.97 7.69 -6.41
C MET A 48 -8.50 6.26 -6.65
N LEU A 49 -9.13 5.65 -5.64
CA LEU A 49 -9.73 4.33 -5.76
C LEU A 49 -10.83 4.31 -6.81
N PHE A 50 -11.74 5.30 -6.75
CA PHE A 50 -12.82 5.43 -7.73
C PHE A 50 -12.27 5.68 -9.14
N ALA A 51 -11.32 6.60 -9.29
CA ALA A 51 -10.69 6.90 -10.59
C ALA A 51 -9.95 5.67 -11.14
N GLY A 52 -9.23 4.91 -10.31
CA GLY A 52 -8.56 3.66 -10.71
C GLY A 52 -9.54 2.62 -11.22
N LEU A 53 -10.68 2.44 -10.53
CA LEU A 53 -11.75 1.53 -11.00
C LEU A 53 -12.33 1.98 -12.33
N VAL A 54 -12.60 3.28 -12.51
CA VAL A 54 -13.11 3.82 -13.77
C VAL A 54 -12.13 3.57 -14.92
N VAL A 55 -10.83 3.82 -14.68
CA VAL A 55 -9.77 3.58 -15.68
C VAL A 55 -9.71 2.10 -16.06
N LEU A 56 -9.78 1.17 -15.09
CA LEU A 56 -9.81 -0.26 -15.38
C LEU A 56 -11.03 -0.68 -16.18
N ILE A 57 -12.21 -0.16 -15.85
CA ILE A 57 -13.45 -0.45 -16.61
C ILE A 57 -13.31 0.09 -18.03
N ILE A 58 -12.82 1.31 -18.21
CA ILE A 58 -12.60 1.90 -19.54
C ILE A 58 -11.60 1.06 -20.33
N SER A 59 -10.47 0.68 -19.72
CA SER A 59 -9.48 -0.19 -20.38
C SER A 59 -10.09 -1.49 -20.85
N LEU A 60 -10.84 -2.17 -19.98
CA LEU A 60 -11.53 -3.42 -20.32
C LEU A 60 -12.51 -3.24 -21.50
N VAL A 61 -13.31 -2.16 -21.48
CA VAL A 61 -14.26 -1.88 -22.58
C VAL A 61 -13.53 -1.61 -23.89
N LEU A 62 -12.44 -0.84 -23.85
CA LEU A 62 -11.62 -0.56 -25.04
C LEU A 62 -10.99 -1.83 -25.59
N ASP A 63 -10.45 -2.70 -24.77
CA ASP A 63 -9.86 -3.99 -25.18
C ASP A 63 -10.89 -4.90 -25.86
N ILE A 64 -12.11 -4.93 -25.33
CA ILE A 64 -13.20 -5.72 -25.93
C ILE A 64 -13.65 -5.13 -27.25
N VAL A 65 -13.85 -3.82 -27.34
CA VAL A 65 -14.39 -3.13 -28.53
C VAL A 65 -13.37 -3.10 -29.66
N TYR A 66 -12.14 -2.72 -29.35
CA TYR A 66 -11.09 -2.54 -30.38
C TYR A 66 -10.24 -3.77 -30.62
N LYS A 67 -10.37 -4.81 -29.76
CA LYS A 67 -9.55 -6.05 -29.81
C LYS A 67 -8.03 -5.77 -29.81
N THR A 68 -7.63 -4.63 -29.27
CA THR A 68 -6.26 -4.19 -29.10
C THR A 68 -6.03 -3.91 -27.61
N ARG A 69 -4.90 -4.35 -27.07
CA ARG A 69 -4.59 -4.06 -25.67
C ARG A 69 -4.19 -2.59 -25.54
N PHE A 70 -4.93 -1.91 -24.69
CA PHE A 70 -4.58 -0.57 -24.26
C PHE A 70 -3.92 -0.70 -22.88
N ASP A 71 -2.67 -0.26 -22.78
CA ASP A 71 -1.88 -0.38 -21.54
C ASP A 71 -2.36 0.54 -20.40
N LEU A 72 -3.56 1.14 -20.55
CA LEU A 72 -4.27 1.91 -19.52
C LEU A 72 -4.59 1.08 -18.27
N GLU A 73 -4.68 -0.24 -18.40
CA GLU A 73 -4.92 -1.15 -17.27
C GLU A 73 -3.84 -1.02 -16.20
N TYR A 74 -2.57 -0.84 -16.60
CA TYR A 74 -1.47 -0.66 -15.66
C TYR A 74 -1.60 0.62 -14.83
N LEU A 75 -2.04 1.72 -15.46
CA LEU A 75 -2.34 2.96 -14.77
C LEU A 75 -3.48 2.78 -13.74
N GLY A 76 -4.54 2.08 -14.14
CA GLY A 76 -5.64 1.75 -13.23
C GLY A 76 -5.18 0.95 -12.00
N TRP A 77 -4.33 -0.06 -12.21
CA TRP A 77 -3.73 -0.84 -11.11
C TRP A 77 -2.83 0.01 -10.21
N CYS A 78 -2.02 0.91 -10.77
CA CYS A 78 -1.21 1.85 -9.99
C CYS A 78 -2.08 2.70 -9.05
N MET A 79 -3.17 3.27 -9.59
CA MET A 79 -4.09 4.10 -8.82
C MET A 79 -4.78 3.29 -7.71
N LEU A 80 -5.23 2.07 -8.01
CA LEU A 80 -5.87 1.19 -7.02
C LEU A 80 -4.92 0.81 -5.89
N LEU A 81 -3.71 0.35 -6.23
CA LEU A 81 -2.73 -0.04 -5.22
C LEU A 81 -2.32 1.15 -4.36
N GLY A 82 -2.08 2.32 -4.98
CA GLY A 82 -1.80 3.55 -4.25
C GLY A 82 -2.94 3.97 -3.31
N ALA A 83 -4.19 3.87 -3.77
CA ALA A 83 -5.36 4.17 -2.95
C ALA A 83 -5.51 3.20 -1.77
N VAL A 84 -5.33 1.89 -2.01
CA VAL A 84 -5.38 0.87 -0.95
C VAL A 84 -4.28 1.10 0.08
N TRP A 85 -3.07 1.44 -0.38
CA TRP A 85 -1.98 1.79 0.53
C TRP A 85 -2.30 3.03 1.38
N MET A 86 -2.77 4.12 0.76
CA MET A 86 -3.15 5.35 1.48
C MET A 86 -4.27 5.11 2.51
N LEU A 87 -5.29 4.32 2.15
CA LEU A 87 -6.36 3.94 3.07
C LEU A 87 -5.82 3.07 4.22
N GLY A 88 -4.94 2.14 3.90
CA GLY A 88 -4.31 1.27 4.87
C GLY A 88 -3.37 2.00 5.83
N GLU A 89 -2.72 3.08 5.42
CA GLU A 89 -1.86 3.92 6.28
C GLU A 89 -2.67 4.92 7.10
N SER A 90 -3.89 5.25 6.68
CA SER A 90 -4.76 6.16 7.40
C SER A 90 -5.13 5.63 8.79
N LYS A 91 -5.10 6.49 9.81
CA LYS A 91 -5.55 6.14 11.17
C LYS A 91 -7.05 5.83 11.25
N LEU A 92 -7.83 6.28 10.26
CA LEU A 92 -9.26 5.91 10.15
C LEU A 92 -9.46 4.41 9.88
N ARG A 93 -8.43 3.69 9.41
CA ARG A 93 -8.48 2.24 9.20
C ARG A 93 -8.97 1.45 10.43
N GLN A 94 -8.57 1.90 11.62
CA GLN A 94 -8.93 1.24 12.88
C GLN A 94 -10.43 1.27 13.17
N LEU A 95 -11.17 2.19 12.54
CA LEU A 95 -12.62 2.29 12.66
C LEU A 95 -13.34 1.21 11.83
N PHE A 96 -12.72 0.77 10.73
CA PHE A 96 -13.29 -0.21 9.81
C PHE A 96 -12.77 -1.62 10.05
N VAL A 97 -11.52 -1.76 10.45
CA VAL A 97 -10.87 -3.06 10.66
C VAL A 97 -10.30 -3.12 12.06
N SER A 98 -10.86 -3.99 12.88
CA SER A 98 -10.45 -4.18 14.28
C SER A 98 -9.06 -4.83 14.40
N ASN A 99 -8.61 -5.56 13.39
CA ASN A 99 -7.31 -6.25 13.40
C ASN A 99 -6.23 -5.41 12.68
N ALA A 100 -5.52 -4.60 13.46
CA ALA A 100 -4.45 -3.73 12.97
C ALA A 100 -3.29 -4.49 12.33
N SER A 101 -2.99 -5.71 12.78
CA SER A 101 -1.87 -6.51 12.26
C SER A 101 -2.11 -6.97 10.83
N ILE A 102 -3.32 -7.47 10.52
CA ILE A 102 -3.67 -7.90 9.15
C ILE A 102 -3.53 -6.72 8.19
N LEU A 103 -4.05 -5.57 8.59
CA LEU A 103 -4.05 -4.39 7.73
C LEU A 103 -2.64 -3.82 7.51
N SER A 104 -1.79 -3.82 8.54
CA SER A 104 -0.37 -3.49 8.40
C SER A 104 0.34 -4.41 7.41
N ASN A 105 0.14 -5.72 7.53
CA ASN A 105 0.75 -6.68 6.61
C ASN A 105 0.26 -6.45 5.16
N MET A 106 -1.03 -6.18 4.96
CA MET A 106 -1.56 -5.84 3.64
C MET A 106 -0.91 -4.58 3.06
N CYS A 107 -0.67 -3.55 3.87
CA CYS A 107 0.03 -2.34 3.41
C CYS A 107 1.45 -2.67 2.93
N PHE A 108 2.19 -3.51 3.64
CA PHE A 108 3.52 -3.96 3.19
C PHE A 108 3.46 -4.71 1.87
N PHE A 109 2.52 -5.63 1.70
CA PHE A 109 2.32 -6.34 0.43
C PHE A 109 2.03 -5.37 -0.72
N VAL A 110 1.13 -4.41 -0.50
CA VAL A 110 0.75 -3.42 -1.51
C VAL A 110 1.95 -2.57 -1.92
N VAL A 111 2.73 -2.08 -0.94
CA VAL A 111 3.94 -1.27 -1.24
C VAL A 111 4.97 -2.07 -2.04
N MET A 112 5.19 -3.35 -1.72
CA MET A 112 6.13 -4.20 -2.44
C MET A 112 5.69 -4.51 -3.88
N ILE A 113 4.38 -4.61 -4.14
CA ILE A 113 3.83 -4.92 -5.47
C ILE A 113 3.63 -3.66 -6.31
N CYS A 114 3.44 -2.51 -5.69
CA CYS A 114 3.14 -1.23 -6.36
C CYS A 114 4.11 -0.85 -7.50
N PRO A 115 5.44 -1.11 -7.43
CA PRO A 115 6.36 -0.79 -8.52
C PRO A 115 6.09 -1.58 -9.80
N ILE A 116 5.55 -2.80 -9.71
CA ILE A 116 5.36 -3.69 -10.87
C ILE A 116 4.47 -3.06 -11.95
N PRO A 117 3.21 -2.66 -11.67
CA PRO A 117 2.37 -2.04 -12.69
C PRO A 117 2.92 -0.68 -13.16
N ILE A 118 3.70 0.03 -12.33
CA ILE A 118 4.35 1.28 -12.73
C ILE A 118 5.41 0.99 -13.80
N LEU A 119 6.25 -0.03 -13.61
CA LEU A 119 7.27 -0.43 -14.58
C LEU A 119 6.64 -0.87 -15.90
N PHE A 120 5.58 -1.68 -15.85
CA PHE A 120 4.82 -2.07 -17.05
C PHE A 120 4.24 -0.87 -17.79
N TYR A 121 3.68 0.10 -17.05
CA TYR A 121 3.14 1.31 -17.65
C TYR A 121 4.24 2.14 -18.33
N ILE A 122 5.39 2.32 -17.68
CA ILE A 122 6.51 3.08 -18.24
C ILE A 122 7.08 2.38 -19.49
N ASP A 123 7.26 1.04 -19.44
CA ASP A 123 7.74 0.27 -20.60
C ASP A 123 6.80 0.40 -21.80
N SER A 124 5.50 0.36 -21.55
CA SER A 124 4.47 0.58 -22.56
C SER A 124 4.55 1.98 -23.18
N VAL A 125 4.61 3.03 -22.36
CA VAL A 125 4.72 4.41 -22.84
C VAL A 125 6.00 4.62 -23.67
N GLN A 126 7.08 3.94 -23.31
CA GLN A 126 8.36 3.98 -24.04
C GLN A 126 8.44 3.00 -25.23
N GLN A 127 7.33 2.34 -25.55
CA GLN A 127 7.24 1.39 -26.67
C GLN A 127 8.30 0.28 -26.60
N GLY A 128 8.64 -0.17 -25.39
CA GLY A 128 9.59 -1.27 -25.18
C GLY A 128 11.06 -0.92 -25.43
N ARG A 129 11.42 0.37 -25.56
CA ARG A 129 12.80 0.80 -25.86
C ARG A 129 13.83 0.29 -24.85
N TYR A 130 13.44 0.22 -23.56
CA TYR A 130 14.31 -0.24 -22.47
C TYR A 130 13.76 -1.51 -21.79
N ARG A 131 13.01 -2.30 -22.51
CA ARG A 131 12.32 -3.50 -22.01
C ARG A 131 13.19 -4.42 -21.16
N LYS A 132 14.46 -4.63 -21.55
CA LYS A 132 15.39 -5.48 -20.78
C LYS A 132 15.66 -4.93 -19.38
N VAL A 133 15.80 -3.61 -19.27
CA VAL A 133 16.08 -2.94 -17.98
C VAL A 133 14.85 -3.05 -17.07
N TYR A 134 13.66 -2.77 -17.60
CA TYR A 134 12.42 -2.91 -16.84
C TYR A 134 12.14 -4.34 -16.42
N HIS A 135 12.37 -5.35 -17.27
CA HIS A 135 12.23 -6.75 -16.86
C HIS A 135 13.20 -7.14 -15.74
N VAL A 136 14.43 -6.64 -15.75
CA VAL A 136 15.37 -6.87 -14.64
C VAL A 136 14.84 -6.22 -13.35
N ALA A 137 14.34 -5.00 -13.41
CA ALA A 137 13.75 -4.31 -12.28
C ALA A 137 12.49 -5.05 -11.72
N GLU A 138 11.62 -5.54 -12.61
CA GLU A 138 10.47 -6.38 -12.25
C GLU A 138 10.90 -7.67 -11.54
N CYS A 139 11.89 -8.38 -12.10
CA CYS A 139 12.44 -9.58 -11.47
C CYS A 139 13.00 -9.30 -10.08
N ILE A 140 13.76 -8.20 -9.92
CA ILE A 140 14.30 -7.80 -8.62
C ILE A 140 13.16 -7.51 -7.62
N THR A 141 12.11 -6.81 -8.07
CA THR A 141 10.93 -6.50 -7.25
C THR A 141 10.19 -7.78 -6.83
N CYS A 142 9.99 -8.72 -7.77
CA CYS A 142 9.37 -10.01 -7.49
C CYS A 142 10.21 -10.84 -6.50
N VAL A 143 11.52 -10.90 -6.69
CA VAL A 143 12.43 -11.61 -5.78
C VAL A 143 12.39 -10.99 -4.39
N ASN A 144 12.41 -9.66 -4.27
CA ASN A 144 12.28 -8.96 -3.00
C ASN A 144 10.95 -9.30 -2.31
N PHE A 145 9.85 -9.29 -3.05
CA PHE A 145 8.53 -9.64 -2.51
C PHE A 145 8.50 -11.08 -1.95
N VAL A 146 8.97 -12.05 -2.74
CA VAL A 146 9.02 -13.46 -2.33
C VAL A 146 9.94 -13.66 -1.12
N LEU A 147 11.12 -13.03 -1.14
CA LEU A 147 12.10 -13.12 -0.05
C LEU A 147 11.52 -12.56 1.26
N CYS A 148 11.00 -11.33 1.24
CA CYS A 148 10.44 -10.70 2.44
C CYS A 148 9.24 -11.47 2.97
N THR A 149 8.38 -11.99 2.09
CA THR A 149 7.24 -12.81 2.48
C THR A 149 7.69 -14.13 3.10
N ALA A 150 8.68 -14.80 2.51
CA ALA A 150 9.23 -16.04 3.05
C ALA A 150 9.86 -15.83 4.45
N LEU A 151 10.63 -14.76 4.62
CA LEU A 151 11.23 -14.40 5.91
C LEU A 151 10.17 -14.15 6.99
N GLN A 152 9.07 -13.47 6.63
CA GLN A 152 7.95 -13.22 7.53
C GLN A 152 7.22 -14.53 7.91
N VAL A 153 6.92 -15.39 6.93
CA VAL A 153 6.21 -16.65 7.15
C VAL A 153 7.05 -17.61 8.00
N LEU A 154 8.36 -17.65 7.78
CA LEU A 154 9.30 -18.46 8.54
C LEU A 154 9.62 -17.88 9.94
N ASN A 155 9.07 -16.72 10.30
CA ASN A 155 9.36 -15.97 11.53
C ASN A 155 10.86 -15.71 11.75
N ILE A 156 11.64 -15.57 10.68
CA ILE A 156 13.07 -15.22 10.72
C ILE A 156 13.25 -13.72 10.83
N ALA A 157 12.47 -12.95 10.06
CA ALA A 157 12.50 -11.50 10.09
C ALA A 157 11.10 -10.95 9.80
N ASP A 158 10.70 -9.92 10.56
CA ASP A 158 9.44 -9.22 10.35
C ASP A 158 9.53 -8.26 9.13
N PHE A 159 8.40 -7.96 8.50
CA PHE A 159 8.31 -6.97 7.43
C PHE A 159 8.92 -5.62 7.80
N ILE A 160 8.79 -5.21 9.07
CA ILE A 160 9.38 -3.98 9.58
C ILE A 160 10.90 -4.01 9.52
N SER A 161 11.51 -5.16 9.79
CA SER A 161 12.97 -5.34 9.73
C SER A 161 13.49 -5.31 8.29
N THR A 162 12.70 -5.83 7.35
CA THR A 162 13.02 -5.87 5.92
C THR A 162 12.56 -4.62 5.17
N MET A 163 11.86 -3.69 5.84
CA MET A 163 11.29 -2.48 5.23
C MET A 163 12.37 -1.60 4.57
N PHE A 164 13.52 -1.45 5.20
CA PHE A 164 14.62 -0.69 4.63
C PHE A 164 15.10 -1.30 3.29
N LEU A 165 15.27 -2.62 3.25
CA LEU A 165 15.66 -3.33 2.02
C LEU A 165 14.61 -3.10 0.91
N SER A 166 13.34 -3.26 1.23
CA SER A 166 12.24 -3.04 0.28
C SER A 166 12.20 -1.61 -0.25
N HIS A 167 12.43 -0.60 0.60
CA HIS A 167 12.51 0.80 0.15
C HIS A 167 13.71 1.05 -0.75
N MET A 168 14.86 0.43 -0.48
CA MET A 168 16.04 0.53 -1.36
C MET A 168 15.79 -0.10 -2.73
N VAL A 169 15.10 -1.26 -2.77
CA VAL A 169 14.69 -1.89 -4.03
C VAL A 169 13.74 -0.99 -4.80
N ILE A 170 12.70 -0.46 -4.14
CA ILE A 170 11.73 0.46 -4.75
C ILE A 170 12.44 1.71 -5.29
N ALA A 171 13.32 2.33 -4.50
CA ALA A 171 14.09 3.49 -4.94
C ALA A 171 14.98 3.15 -6.15
N GLY A 172 15.63 1.99 -6.14
CA GLY A 172 16.43 1.49 -7.25
C GLY A 172 15.61 1.30 -8.53
N THR A 173 14.40 0.76 -8.41
CA THR A 173 13.50 0.57 -9.58
C THR A 173 13.01 1.88 -10.17
N PHE A 174 12.89 2.95 -9.39
CA PHE A 174 12.54 4.28 -9.92
C PHE A 174 13.71 5.04 -10.54
N LEU A 175 14.94 4.58 -10.31
CA LEU A 175 16.15 5.18 -10.92
C LEU A 175 16.54 4.53 -12.27
N THR A 176 15.87 3.44 -12.63
CA THR A 176 16.07 2.73 -13.92
C THR A 176 15.15 3.25 -15.00
#